data_c5889faa4346066daa84138ba0a57072
#
_entry.id   c5889faa4346066daa84138ba0a57072
#
_cell.length_a   1.000
_cell.length_b   1.000
_cell.length_c   1.000
_cell.angle_alpha   90.00
_cell.angle_beta   90.00
_cell.angle_gamma   90.00
#
_symmetry.space_group_name_H-M   'P 1'
#
loop_
_entity.id
_entity.type
_entity.pdbx_description
1 polymer ?
#
loop_
_entity_poly.entity_id
_entity_poly.type
_entity_poly.pdbx_seq_one_letter_code
_entity_poly.pdbx_strand_id
1 'polypeptide(L)'
;MTYELYAVMSLLVFFLNVALAEDPPANSHLARSSWPIYHANTYATASVLSTAVVDPNSFESLDNLTHRRFGAGQVSPWTVLREPSSNGTQIVLTRPLNGVAKYAIENGRLRQIHFLQLERRWSDIDWGILLLSDGAALVTEKMHNRFAVIGDRDNDPASPLRVLRRLPIDARRYGELTNHFTMSYSGSIVALTRQPGLIAVDQETGRVLAAYTLPDEFGMAIHNNFPIDERGRIYLLGQRALMAVDWDGSSFSTAWTAPYNMRGPGFENVREDRRPIVDVIAVARGRPGTGSGTTPSLIGNPETGIVVVVDGHSPRNNLVAFWRGDIPEDWTALPDPDKPGASLDRRVAGVLPVPHSTPDGDGHSAENSPAVLGNAIVVAQWAGFRPGAAPPKGVQRVDWNPTKRQLDLVWANPDIHINGVPTIGRGAEGACVFGMGREGDNYIYSVLDLRDGARLRRIALGTSDDVLDQGVSHAIASDGSIIYGGKRSVVRLYRP
;
A
#
# COMPACT_ATOMS: atom_id res chain seq x y z
N MET A 1 -3.26 39.56 -32.84
CA MET A 1 -2.13 39.34 -31.87
C MET A 1 -2.57 39.11 -30.41
N THR A 2 -3.81 39.31 -30.02
CA THR A 2 -4.28 39.17 -28.63
C THR A 2 -4.86 37.78 -28.32
N TYR A 3 -5.28 37.00 -29.31
CA TYR A 3 -5.84 35.64 -29.06
C TYR A 3 -4.81 34.54 -28.94
N GLU A 4 -3.64 34.69 -29.54
CA GLU A 4 -2.55 33.66 -29.42
C GLU A 4 -1.85 33.74 -28.07
N LEU A 5 -1.82 34.91 -27.38
CA LEU A 5 -1.22 35.02 -26.06
C LEU A 5 -2.04 34.29 -24.96
N TYR A 6 -3.36 34.28 -25.09
CA TYR A 6 -4.22 33.57 -24.14
C TYR A 6 -4.15 32.06 -24.27
N ALA A 7 -3.98 31.53 -25.49
CA ALA A 7 -3.80 30.10 -25.70
C ALA A 7 -2.45 29.58 -25.15
N VAL A 8 -1.39 30.38 -25.32
CA VAL A 8 -0.06 30.05 -24.79
C VAL A 8 -0.03 30.15 -23.26
N MET A 9 -0.68 31.15 -22.66
CA MET A 9 -0.79 31.24 -21.20
C MET A 9 -1.66 30.15 -20.61
N SER A 10 -2.75 29.74 -21.26
CA SER A 10 -3.58 28.63 -20.80
C SER A 10 -2.84 27.28 -20.92
N LEU A 11 -2.04 27.08 -21.96
CA LEU A 11 -1.18 25.89 -22.08
C LEU A 11 -0.07 25.88 -21.02
N LEU A 12 0.57 27.02 -20.74
CA LEU A 12 1.60 27.10 -19.70
C LEU A 12 1.06 26.85 -18.29
N VAL A 13 -0.16 27.31 -17.99
CA VAL A 13 -0.82 27.05 -16.70
C VAL A 13 -1.20 25.57 -16.56
N PHE A 14 -1.55 24.87 -17.65
CA PHE A 14 -1.81 23.43 -17.62
C PHE A 14 -0.55 22.60 -17.43
N PHE A 15 0.58 23.03 -17.98
CA PHE A 15 1.87 22.34 -17.76
C PHE A 15 2.47 22.60 -16.38
N LEU A 16 2.17 23.75 -15.74
CA LEU A 16 2.65 24.06 -14.39
C LEU A 16 1.99 23.22 -13.28
N ASN A 17 0.77 22.73 -13.49
CA ASN A 17 0.09 21.88 -12.49
C ASN A 17 0.53 20.42 -12.50
N VAL A 18 1.23 19.94 -13.52
CA VAL A 18 1.84 18.60 -13.56
C VAL A 18 3.28 18.62 -12.99
N ALA A 19 3.87 19.81 -12.86
CA ALA A 19 5.26 19.98 -12.42
C ALA A 19 5.46 19.98 -10.89
N LEU A 20 4.42 19.79 -10.09
CA LEU A 20 4.47 19.89 -8.62
C LEU A 20 4.13 18.58 -7.88
N ALA A 21 4.09 17.44 -8.56
CA ALA A 21 4.04 16.17 -7.88
C ALA A 21 5.46 15.76 -7.53
N GLU A 22 5.94 16.15 -6.37
CA GLU A 22 7.20 15.69 -5.83
C GLU A 22 7.00 14.30 -5.19
N ASP A 23 7.98 13.42 -5.38
CA ASP A 23 8.04 12.18 -4.62
C ASP A 23 8.17 12.53 -3.12
N PRO A 24 7.63 11.71 -2.21
CA PRO A 24 7.82 11.92 -0.78
C PRO A 24 9.32 12.02 -0.40
N PRO A 25 9.66 12.69 0.72
CA PRO A 25 11.03 12.80 1.16
C PRO A 25 11.72 11.43 1.23
N ALA A 26 12.92 11.31 0.66
CA ALA A 26 13.66 10.06 0.67
C ALA A 26 14.09 9.70 2.09
N ASN A 27 13.83 8.45 2.50
CA ASN A 27 14.32 7.92 3.77
C ASN A 27 15.72 7.33 3.56
N SER A 28 16.74 7.94 4.16
CA SER A 28 18.15 7.54 4.00
C SER A 28 18.48 6.16 4.60
N HIS A 29 17.60 5.59 5.40
CA HIS A 29 17.75 4.26 6.01
C HIS A 29 17.11 3.15 5.16
N LEU A 30 16.39 3.51 4.09
CA LEU A 30 15.92 2.59 3.07
C LEU A 30 16.82 2.61 1.84
N ALA A 31 16.82 1.53 1.07
CA ALA A 31 17.50 1.48 -0.22
C ALA A 31 17.00 2.59 -1.16
N ARG A 32 17.90 3.16 -1.97
CA ARG A 32 17.56 4.21 -2.94
C ARG A 32 16.83 3.71 -4.18
N SER A 33 16.28 2.52 -4.13
CA SER A 33 15.51 1.93 -5.23
C SER A 33 14.14 2.59 -5.39
N SER A 34 13.51 2.33 -6.51
CA SER A 34 12.13 2.78 -6.79
C SER A 34 11.09 2.13 -5.90
N TRP A 35 11.40 0.95 -5.33
CA TRP A 35 10.45 0.17 -4.54
C TRP A 35 11.13 -0.52 -3.34
N PRO A 36 11.67 0.23 -2.36
CA PRO A 36 12.40 -0.35 -1.23
C PRO A 36 11.50 -0.93 -0.13
N ILE A 37 10.23 -0.59 -0.15
CA ILE A 37 9.21 -0.99 0.83
C ILE A 37 7.87 -1.16 0.12
N TYR A 38 6.91 -1.87 0.72
CA TYR A 38 5.54 -1.95 0.20
C TYR A 38 4.96 -0.54 -0.02
N HIS A 39 4.06 -0.41 -0.99
CA HIS A 39 3.51 0.88 -1.43
C HIS A 39 4.58 1.94 -1.81
N ALA A 40 5.72 1.52 -2.29
CA ALA A 40 6.85 2.29 -2.81
C ALA A 40 7.67 3.05 -1.76
N ASN A 41 7.09 3.67 -0.75
CA ASN A 41 7.76 4.57 0.18
C ASN A 41 7.08 4.62 1.55
N THR A 42 7.67 5.35 2.50
CA THR A 42 7.14 5.49 3.86
C THR A 42 5.85 6.29 3.97
N TYR A 43 5.49 7.05 2.95
CA TYR A 43 4.18 7.73 2.83
C TYR A 43 3.07 6.81 2.32
N ALA A 44 3.43 5.57 1.91
CA ALA A 44 2.54 4.58 1.34
C ALA A 44 1.76 5.10 0.11
N THR A 45 2.45 5.80 -0.79
CA THR A 45 1.79 6.43 -1.95
C THR A 45 1.45 5.47 -3.07
N ALA A 46 2.09 4.29 -3.14
CA ALA A 46 2.01 3.36 -4.27
C ALA A 46 2.28 4.06 -5.63
N SER A 47 3.16 5.07 -5.62
CA SER A 47 3.53 5.83 -6.81
C SER A 47 5.02 6.05 -6.91
N VAL A 48 5.53 6.14 -8.14
CA VAL A 48 6.93 6.43 -8.45
C VAL A 48 7.01 7.24 -9.74
N LEU A 49 7.61 8.43 -9.67
CA LEU A 49 7.83 9.28 -10.85
C LEU A 49 9.30 9.35 -11.28
N SER A 50 10.22 9.09 -10.35
CA SER A 50 11.67 9.24 -10.57
C SER A 50 12.33 8.12 -11.37
N THR A 51 11.59 7.06 -11.71
CA THR A 51 12.11 5.92 -12.48
C THR A 51 11.90 6.06 -13.99
N ALA A 52 12.39 5.06 -14.73
CA ALA A 52 12.21 4.99 -16.16
C ALA A 52 10.73 5.14 -16.58
N VAL A 53 10.55 5.76 -17.74
CA VAL A 53 9.24 5.90 -18.35
C VAL A 53 8.69 4.50 -18.67
N VAL A 54 7.52 4.22 -18.15
CA VAL A 54 6.76 3.03 -18.51
C VAL A 54 6.06 3.33 -19.84
N ASP A 55 6.51 2.70 -20.92
CA ASP A 55 5.79 2.78 -22.21
C ASP A 55 4.73 1.67 -22.28
N PRO A 56 3.43 1.98 -22.13
CA PRO A 56 2.39 0.97 -22.17
C PRO A 56 2.35 0.19 -23.49
N ASN A 57 2.79 0.81 -24.58
CA ASN A 57 2.80 0.18 -25.91
C ASN A 57 3.90 -0.86 -26.07
N SER A 58 4.88 -0.85 -25.15
CA SER A 58 5.99 -1.78 -25.16
C SER A 58 5.73 -3.10 -24.43
N PHE A 59 4.61 -3.27 -23.75
CA PHE A 59 4.29 -4.52 -23.04
C PHE A 59 3.80 -5.59 -24.02
N GLU A 60 4.73 -6.37 -24.57
CA GLU A 60 4.44 -7.48 -25.46
C GLU A 60 4.71 -8.85 -24.84
N SER A 61 5.51 -8.90 -23.79
CA SER A 61 5.95 -10.13 -23.13
C SER A 61 5.53 -10.21 -21.69
N LEU A 62 5.35 -11.44 -21.23
CA LEU A 62 5.01 -11.78 -19.87
C LEU A 62 6.00 -12.85 -19.37
N ASP A 63 6.83 -12.50 -18.40
CA ASP A 63 7.56 -13.50 -17.60
C ASP A 63 6.70 -13.86 -16.40
N ASN A 64 6.27 -15.12 -16.35
CA ASN A 64 5.54 -15.70 -15.25
C ASN A 64 6.34 -16.86 -14.66
N LEU A 65 7.00 -16.63 -13.52
CA LEU A 65 7.74 -17.66 -12.84
C LEU A 65 6.88 -18.31 -11.76
N THR A 66 6.23 -19.41 -12.15
CA THR A 66 5.44 -20.20 -11.22
C THR A 66 6.32 -20.94 -10.22
N HIS A 67 6.06 -20.77 -8.93
CA HIS A 67 6.79 -21.45 -7.87
C HIS A 67 5.94 -22.53 -7.21
N ARG A 68 6.32 -23.79 -7.41
CA ARG A 68 5.70 -24.94 -6.73
C ARG A 68 5.80 -24.87 -5.19
N ARG A 69 6.65 -24.00 -4.66
CA ARG A 69 6.86 -23.81 -3.22
C ARG A 69 5.93 -22.77 -2.59
N PHE A 70 5.23 -21.98 -3.39
CA PHE A 70 4.12 -21.16 -2.90
C PHE A 70 2.93 -22.11 -2.78
N GLY A 71 2.56 -22.53 -1.60
CA GLY A 71 1.50 -23.50 -1.43
C GLY A 71 0.12 -22.99 -1.88
N ALA A 72 -0.84 -23.88 -2.04
CA ALA A 72 -2.19 -23.53 -2.42
C ALA A 72 -2.87 -22.64 -1.35
N GLY A 73 -3.54 -21.57 -1.79
CA GLY A 73 -4.34 -20.70 -0.92
C GLY A 73 -3.61 -19.48 -0.35
N GLN A 74 -2.53 -19.03 -0.96
CA GLN A 74 -1.67 -17.98 -0.42
C GLN A 74 -2.05 -16.59 -0.91
N VAL A 75 -1.74 -15.60 -0.07
CA VAL A 75 -1.72 -14.19 -0.40
C VAL A 75 -0.52 -13.91 -1.31
N SER A 76 -0.67 -13.01 -2.26
CA SER A 76 0.40 -12.57 -3.15
C SER A 76 1.60 -12.05 -2.36
N PRO A 77 2.83 -12.47 -2.69
CA PRO A 77 4.01 -12.01 -1.98
C PRO A 77 4.31 -10.55 -2.27
N TRP A 78 4.67 -9.79 -1.25
CA TRP A 78 5.16 -8.44 -1.42
C TRP A 78 6.52 -8.45 -2.12
N THR A 79 6.69 -7.48 -3.00
CA THR A 79 7.85 -7.36 -3.87
C THR A 79 8.56 -6.05 -3.60
N VAL A 80 9.87 -6.12 -3.46
CA VAL A 80 10.75 -4.95 -3.33
C VAL A 80 11.88 -5.06 -4.36
N LEU A 81 12.40 -3.91 -4.76
CA LEU A 81 13.45 -3.80 -5.78
C LEU A 81 14.70 -3.23 -5.14
N ARG A 82 15.85 -3.86 -5.36
CA ARG A 82 17.14 -3.27 -5.10
C ARG A 82 17.49 -2.24 -6.17
N GLU A 83 18.37 -1.32 -5.85
CA GLU A 83 19.02 -0.49 -6.86
C GLU A 83 19.72 -1.37 -7.91
N PRO A 84 19.66 -1.02 -9.20
CA PRO A 84 20.40 -1.77 -10.21
C PRO A 84 21.89 -1.76 -9.90
N SER A 85 22.54 -2.90 -10.09
CA SER A 85 23.99 -2.99 -9.97
C SER A 85 24.70 -2.20 -11.09
N SER A 86 26.00 -1.98 -10.94
CA SER A 86 26.80 -1.23 -11.92
C SER A 86 26.77 -1.80 -13.35
N ASN A 87 26.47 -3.10 -13.48
CA ASN A 87 26.28 -3.75 -14.79
C ASN A 87 24.82 -3.71 -15.28
N GLY A 88 23.92 -2.97 -14.60
CA GLY A 88 22.52 -2.83 -14.95
C GLY A 88 21.61 -3.96 -14.49
N THR A 89 22.10 -4.97 -13.78
CA THR A 89 21.28 -6.07 -13.27
C THR A 89 20.34 -5.58 -12.17
N GLN A 90 19.04 -5.69 -12.38
CA GLN A 90 18.01 -5.40 -11.39
C GLN A 90 17.74 -6.63 -10.53
N ILE A 91 17.88 -6.49 -9.21
CA ILE A 91 17.52 -7.53 -8.26
C ILE A 91 16.11 -7.30 -7.72
N VAL A 92 15.31 -8.36 -7.71
CA VAL A 92 13.95 -8.39 -7.19
C VAL A 92 13.93 -9.34 -6.01
N LEU A 93 13.40 -8.89 -4.88
CA LEU A 93 13.14 -9.74 -3.72
C LEU A 93 11.64 -9.82 -3.46
N THR A 94 11.16 -11.02 -3.17
CA THR A 94 9.76 -11.23 -2.80
C THR A 94 9.68 -12.01 -1.48
N ARG A 95 8.61 -11.77 -0.74
CA ARG A 95 8.36 -12.41 0.56
C ARG A 95 7.21 -13.42 0.48
N PRO A 96 7.43 -14.63 -0.07
CA PRO A 96 6.46 -15.73 0.08
C PRO A 96 6.43 -16.23 1.53
N LEU A 97 5.36 -16.89 1.92
CA LEU A 97 4.99 -17.21 3.31
C LEU A 97 6.09 -17.75 4.21
N ASN A 98 7.03 -18.52 3.67
CA ASN A 98 8.02 -19.25 4.48
C ASN A 98 9.47 -18.88 4.19
N GLY A 99 9.71 -17.83 3.41
CA GLY A 99 11.06 -17.46 3.02
C GLY A 99 11.18 -16.18 2.26
N VAL A 100 12.34 -15.95 1.66
CA VAL A 100 12.60 -14.85 0.74
C VAL A 100 13.11 -15.42 -0.57
N ALA A 101 12.49 -15.04 -1.67
CA ALA A 101 12.92 -15.41 -3.01
C ALA A 101 13.67 -14.25 -3.65
N LYS A 102 14.77 -14.54 -4.33
CA LYS A 102 15.61 -13.62 -5.05
C LYS A 102 15.59 -13.92 -6.53
N TYR A 103 15.39 -12.87 -7.30
CA TYR A 103 15.42 -12.91 -8.77
C TYR A 103 16.37 -11.84 -9.30
N ALA A 104 16.87 -12.07 -10.52
CA ALA A 104 17.53 -11.06 -11.31
C ALA A 104 16.81 -10.87 -12.64
N ILE A 105 16.82 -9.65 -13.14
CA ILE A 105 16.50 -9.36 -14.53
C ILE A 105 17.84 -9.38 -15.28
N GLU A 106 18.03 -10.45 -16.04
CA GLU A 106 19.26 -10.70 -16.82
C GLU A 106 18.88 -10.92 -18.29
N ASN A 107 19.54 -10.23 -19.20
CA ASN A 107 19.27 -10.34 -20.64
C ASN A 107 17.78 -10.18 -20.98
N GLY A 108 17.11 -9.25 -20.32
CA GLY A 108 15.70 -8.96 -20.51
C GLY A 108 14.75 -10.00 -19.92
N ARG A 109 15.22 -10.97 -19.13
CA ARG A 109 14.37 -12.02 -18.53
C ARG A 109 14.50 -12.07 -17.02
N LEU A 110 13.37 -12.35 -16.36
CA LEU A 110 13.33 -12.60 -14.93
C LEU A 110 13.80 -14.03 -14.64
N ARG A 111 14.86 -14.18 -13.84
CA ARG A 111 15.43 -15.48 -13.46
C ARG A 111 15.51 -15.61 -11.94
N GLN A 112 15.01 -16.70 -11.38
CA GLN A 112 15.22 -16.98 -9.96
C GLN A 112 16.68 -17.36 -9.70
N ILE A 113 17.32 -16.63 -8.78
CA ILE A 113 18.67 -16.93 -8.31
C ILE A 113 18.62 -17.87 -7.11
N HIS A 114 17.79 -17.55 -6.11
CA HIS A 114 17.78 -18.28 -4.85
C HIS A 114 16.42 -18.19 -4.15
N PHE A 115 16.14 -19.17 -3.31
CA PHE A 115 15.09 -19.16 -2.33
C PHE A 115 15.67 -19.49 -0.96
N LEU A 116 15.63 -18.54 -0.04
CA LEU A 116 16.03 -18.73 1.34
C LEU A 116 14.81 -19.10 2.19
N GLN A 117 14.73 -20.34 2.61
CA GLN A 117 13.69 -20.79 3.54
C GLN A 117 14.01 -20.30 4.96
N LEU A 118 13.10 -19.60 5.60
CA LEU A 118 13.22 -19.08 6.96
C LEU A 118 12.47 -19.95 7.97
N GLU A 119 11.30 -20.46 7.60
CA GLU A 119 10.43 -21.24 8.48
C GLU A 119 10.04 -22.57 7.83
N ARG A 120 9.87 -23.61 8.66
CA ARG A 120 9.53 -24.97 8.18
C ARG A 120 8.03 -25.22 8.12
N ARG A 121 7.21 -24.46 8.81
CA ARG A 121 5.76 -24.65 8.91
C ARG A 121 4.98 -23.42 8.44
N TRP A 122 3.82 -23.67 7.91
CA TRP A 122 2.83 -22.75 7.36
C TRP A 122 1.95 -22.14 8.45
N SER A 123 2.50 -21.68 9.54
CA SER A 123 1.68 -21.38 10.72
C SER A 123 1.09 -19.98 10.72
N ASP A 124 1.61 -19.07 9.90
CA ASP A 124 1.10 -17.70 9.87
C ASP A 124 1.48 -16.98 8.57
N ILE A 125 0.59 -16.16 8.06
CA ILE A 125 0.83 -15.35 6.87
C ILE A 125 1.86 -14.28 7.22
N ASP A 126 3.04 -14.35 6.63
CA ASP A 126 4.15 -13.41 6.86
C ASP A 126 4.61 -12.83 5.52
N TRP A 127 4.25 -11.59 5.24
CA TRP A 127 4.54 -10.92 3.97
C TRP A 127 5.39 -9.66 4.11
N GLY A 128 5.62 -9.18 5.35
CA GLY A 128 6.38 -7.95 5.58
C GLY A 128 7.81 -8.04 5.07
N ILE A 129 8.21 -7.10 4.21
CA ILE A 129 9.56 -6.95 3.69
C ILE A 129 9.84 -5.48 3.38
N LEU A 130 11.05 -5.02 3.73
CA LEU A 130 11.62 -3.77 3.25
C LEU A 130 13.13 -3.93 2.99
N LEU A 131 13.72 -3.00 2.26
CA LEU A 131 15.16 -2.96 2.00
C LEU A 131 15.82 -1.86 2.81
N LEU A 132 16.85 -2.23 3.57
CA LEU A 132 17.75 -1.32 4.25
C LEU A 132 18.65 -0.59 3.26
N SER A 133 19.28 0.50 3.68
CA SER A 133 20.12 1.35 2.84
C SER A 133 21.30 0.61 2.18
N ASP A 134 21.76 -0.49 2.77
CA ASP A 134 22.79 -1.38 2.21
C ASP A 134 22.22 -2.43 1.22
N GLY A 135 20.93 -2.40 0.95
CA GLY A 135 20.22 -3.34 0.08
C GLY A 135 19.89 -4.69 0.73
N ALA A 136 20.19 -4.89 2.02
CA ALA A 136 19.73 -6.07 2.75
C ALA A 136 18.21 -6.00 2.98
N ALA A 137 17.53 -7.15 2.95
CA ALA A 137 16.12 -7.22 3.25
C ALA A 137 15.89 -7.40 4.75
N LEU A 138 15.02 -6.60 5.33
CA LEU A 138 14.47 -6.79 6.67
C LEU A 138 13.11 -7.47 6.55
N VAL A 139 12.93 -8.57 7.27
CA VAL A 139 11.66 -9.34 7.31
C VAL A 139 11.36 -9.77 8.74
N THR A 140 10.11 -10.11 9.03
CA THR A 140 9.72 -10.78 10.28
C THR A 140 9.91 -12.29 10.17
N GLU A 141 10.28 -12.93 11.28
CA GLU A 141 10.15 -14.38 11.55
C GLU A 141 9.17 -14.51 12.74
N LYS A 142 7.86 -14.44 12.47
CA LYS A 142 6.80 -14.35 13.50
C LYS A 142 6.78 -15.49 14.48
N MET A 143 6.99 -16.73 13.99
CA MET A 143 7.08 -17.92 14.83
C MET A 143 8.14 -17.82 15.93
N HIS A 144 9.15 -17.01 15.70
CA HIS A 144 10.28 -16.82 16.60
C HIS A 144 10.29 -15.44 17.26
N ASN A 145 9.28 -14.63 17.00
CA ASN A 145 9.14 -13.26 17.49
C ASN A 145 10.41 -12.42 17.30
N ARG A 146 10.90 -12.33 16.07
CA ARG A 146 12.13 -11.61 15.74
C ARG A 146 12.11 -11.05 14.33
N PHE A 147 12.99 -10.10 14.07
CA PHE A 147 13.35 -9.72 12.72
C PHE A 147 14.55 -10.54 12.22
N ALA A 148 14.64 -10.69 10.90
CA ALA A 148 15.81 -11.23 10.23
C ALA A 148 16.29 -10.23 9.17
N VAL A 149 17.58 -9.93 9.17
CA VAL A 149 18.26 -9.18 8.12
C VAL A 149 18.89 -10.18 7.17
N ILE A 150 18.57 -10.07 5.89
CA ILE A 150 18.91 -11.03 4.84
C ILE A 150 19.70 -10.30 3.76
N GLY A 151 20.86 -10.80 3.45
CA GLY A 151 21.71 -10.25 2.39
C GLY A 151 22.34 -11.34 1.53
N ASP A 152 23.20 -10.92 0.64
CA ASP A 152 23.94 -11.82 -0.23
C ASP A 152 25.06 -12.54 0.54
N ARG A 153 25.35 -13.79 0.17
CA ARG A 153 26.33 -14.61 0.89
C ARG A 153 27.71 -13.96 0.93
N ASP A 154 28.16 -13.43 -0.18
CA ASP A 154 29.50 -12.91 -0.35
C ASP A 154 29.49 -11.42 -0.71
N ASN A 155 28.43 -10.69 -0.34
CA ASN A 155 28.14 -9.31 -0.76
C ASN A 155 28.04 -9.16 -2.30
N ASP A 156 27.87 -10.28 -2.99
CA ASP A 156 27.71 -10.32 -4.44
C ASP A 156 26.22 -10.45 -4.80
N PRO A 157 25.64 -9.52 -5.58
CA PRO A 157 24.25 -9.61 -6.03
C PRO A 157 23.89 -10.90 -6.78
N ALA A 158 24.87 -11.59 -7.39
CA ALA A 158 24.65 -12.87 -8.05
C ALA A 158 24.63 -14.06 -7.09
N SER A 159 25.13 -13.90 -5.86
CA SER A 159 25.26 -15.00 -4.88
C SER A 159 23.91 -15.34 -4.20
N PRO A 160 23.80 -16.54 -3.60
CA PRO A 160 22.64 -16.90 -2.79
C PRO A 160 22.42 -16.00 -1.58
N LEU A 161 21.16 -15.85 -1.17
CA LEU A 161 20.80 -15.16 0.08
C LEU A 161 21.26 -15.95 1.31
N ARG A 162 21.62 -15.22 2.37
CA ARG A 162 21.82 -15.76 3.73
C ARG A 162 21.21 -14.84 4.76
N VAL A 163 20.92 -15.38 5.94
CA VAL A 163 20.62 -14.54 7.13
C VAL A 163 21.93 -13.94 7.62
N LEU A 164 21.99 -12.61 7.63
CA LEU A 164 23.14 -11.84 8.14
C LEU A 164 23.07 -11.73 9.66
N ARG A 165 21.91 -11.38 10.19
CA ARG A 165 21.65 -11.26 11.62
C ARG A 165 20.18 -11.48 11.95
N ARG A 166 19.89 -11.79 13.20
CA ARG A 166 18.55 -11.90 13.76
C ARG A 166 18.42 -10.97 14.96
N LEU A 167 17.29 -10.31 15.05
CA LEU A 167 16.97 -9.30 16.05
C LEU A 167 15.80 -9.81 16.89
N PRO A 168 16.04 -10.55 18.00
CA PRO A 168 14.98 -11.13 18.81
C PRO A 168 14.23 -10.05 19.60
N ILE A 169 12.90 -10.21 19.71
CA ILE A 169 12.02 -9.33 20.49
C ILE A 169 11.39 -10.16 21.60
N ASP A 170 11.48 -9.69 22.84
CA ASP A 170 10.87 -10.36 23.98
C ASP A 170 9.33 -10.23 23.93
N ALA A 171 8.67 -11.30 23.47
CA ALA A 171 7.21 -11.34 23.34
C ALA A 171 6.47 -11.17 24.69
N ARG A 172 7.08 -11.59 25.81
CA ARG A 172 6.44 -11.44 27.15
C ARG A 172 6.39 -9.98 27.58
N ARG A 173 7.39 -9.20 27.17
CA ARG A 173 7.51 -7.79 27.55
C ARG A 173 6.84 -6.86 26.56
N TYR A 174 6.92 -7.16 25.26
CA TYR A 174 6.51 -6.24 24.19
C TYR A 174 5.37 -6.76 23.31
N GLY A 175 4.89 -7.98 23.53
CA GLY A 175 3.91 -8.63 22.70
C GLY A 175 4.53 -9.34 21.47
N GLU A 176 3.70 -10.10 20.76
CA GLU A 176 4.11 -10.80 19.55
C GLU A 176 4.13 -9.83 18.36
N LEU A 177 5.16 -9.92 17.51
CA LEU A 177 5.25 -9.14 16.29
C LEU A 177 4.12 -9.48 15.33
N THR A 178 3.62 -8.46 14.66
CA THR A 178 2.78 -8.61 13.46
C THR A 178 3.65 -8.57 12.19
N ASN A 179 3.02 -8.51 11.01
CA ASN A 179 3.71 -8.29 9.73
C ASN A 179 3.93 -6.81 9.42
N HIS A 180 3.43 -5.92 10.28
CA HIS A 180 3.32 -4.50 10.01
C HIS A 180 4.48 -3.78 10.67
N PHE A 181 5.39 -3.31 9.85
CA PHE A 181 6.54 -2.53 10.28
C PHE A 181 7.03 -1.62 9.16
N THR A 182 7.71 -0.58 9.53
CA THR A 182 8.32 0.40 8.62
C THR A 182 9.65 0.87 9.17
N MET A 183 10.35 1.72 8.44
CA MET A 183 11.60 2.35 8.84
C MET A 183 11.35 3.83 9.11
N SER A 184 11.66 4.30 10.31
CA SER A 184 11.61 5.73 10.61
C SER A 184 12.76 6.49 9.92
N TYR A 185 12.59 7.79 9.75
CA TYR A 185 13.66 8.66 9.22
C TYR A 185 14.85 8.83 10.18
N SER A 186 14.67 8.43 11.45
CA SER A 186 15.77 8.34 12.44
C SER A 186 16.49 6.99 12.44
N GLY A 187 16.10 6.04 11.57
CA GLY A 187 16.76 4.74 11.42
C GLY A 187 16.26 3.66 12.39
N SER A 188 15.15 3.88 13.09
CA SER A 188 14.55 2.86 13.95
C SER A 188 13.54 2.03 13.16
N ILE A 189 13.51 0.71 13.36
CA ILE A 189 12.41 -0.13 12.93
C ILE A 189 11.22 0.16 13.82
N VAL A 190 10.11 0.63 13.25
CA VAL A 190 8.84 0.81 13.96
C VAL A 190 7.92 -0.33 13.61
N ALA A 191 7.40 -1.05 14.59
CA ALA A 191 6.59 -2.24 14.36
C ALA A 191 5.36 -2.30 15.25
N LEU A 192 4.29 -2.91 14.73
CA LEU A 192 3.09 -3.25 15.49
C LEU A 192 3.25 -4.61 16.16
N THR A 193 2.68 -4.72 17.37
CA THR A 193 2.57 -5.97 18.12
C THR A 193 1.10 -6.41 18.21
N ARG A 194 0.87 -7.71 18.45
CA ARG A 194 -0.49 -8.28 18.58
C ARG A 194 -1.22 -7.78 19.84
N GLN A 195 -0.49 -7.59 20.93
CA GLN A 195 -0.98 -6.80 22.06
C GLN A 195 -0.84 -5.37 21.60
N PRO A 196 -1.95 -4.71 21.33
CA PRO A 196 -1.92 -3.59 20.42
C PRO A 196 -1.03 -2.47 20.89
N GLY A 197 0.10 -2.37 20.26
CA GLY A 197 1.11 -1.41 20.59
C GLY A 197 2.11 -1.20 19.46
N LEU A 198 2.91 -0.16 19.62
CA LEU A 198 4.08 0.10 18.79
C LEU A 198 5.33 -0.21 19.58
N ILE A 199 6.34 -0.71 18.90
CA ILE A 199 7.71 -0.75 19.41
C ILE A 199 8.64 -0.06 18.41
N ALA A 200 9.63 0.66 18.92
CA ALA A 200 10.77 1.13 18.15
C ALA A 200 11.98 0.26 18.47
N VAL A 201 12.65 -0.25 17.44
CA VAL A 201 13.75 -1.20 17.58
C VAL A 201 14.97 -0.65 16.86
N ASP A 202 16.11 -0.70 17.52
CA ASP A 202 17.40 -0.39 16.92
C ASP A 202 17.71 -1.43 15.83
N GLN A 203 17.95 -0.97 14.60
CA GLN A 203 18.10 -1.84 13.44
C GLN A 203 19.38 -2.68 13.45
N GLU A 204 20.38 -2.30 14.22
CA GLU A 204 21.66 -3.00 14.29
C GLU A 204 21.68 -4.04 15.42
N THR A 205 21.20 -3.66 16.58
CA THR A 205 21.30 -4.48 17.80
C THR A 205 20.05 -5.27 18.11
N GLY A 206 18.89 -4.88 17.59
CA GLY A 206 17.58 -5.43 17.94
C GLY A 206 17.07 -4.99 19.31
N ARG A 207 17.76 -4.04 19.96
CA ARG A 207 17.29 -3.49 21.25
C ARG A 207 16.01 -2.69 21.05
N VAL A 208 14.98 -3.01 21.81
CA VAL A 208 13.77 -2.18 21.86
C VAL A 208 14.11 -0.87 22.57
N LEU A 209 13.95 0.24 21.84
CA LEU A 209 14.24 1.60 22.29
C LEU A 209 13.09 2.15 23.10
N ALA A 210 11.87 1.93 22.63
CA ALA A 210 10.63 2.34 23.29
C ALA A 210 9.48 1.41 22.92
N ALA A 211 8.45 1.41 23.75
CA ALA A 211 7.17 0.74 23.50
C ALA A 211 6.02 1.68 23.85
N TYR A 212 4.92 1.56 23.14
CA TYR A 212 3.71 2.36 23.29
C TYR A 212 2.48 1.46 23.22
N THR A 213 1.60 1.54 24.20
CA THR A 213 0.33 0.82 24.21
C THR A 213 -0.75 1.66 23.59
N LEU A 214 -1.45 1.11 22.59
CA LEU A 214 -2.57 1.80 21.93
C LEU A 214 -3.76 1.87 22.91
N PRO A 215 -4.47 3.01 22.97
CA PRO A 215 -5.66 3.15 23.79
C PRO A 215 -6.79 2.20 23.37
N ASP A 216 -7.57 1.69 24.34
CA ASP A 216 -8.67 0.75 24.07
C ASP A 216 -9.78 1.35 23.19
N GLU A 217 -10.04 2.65 23.32
CA GLU A 217 -11.01 3.37 22.49
C GLU A 217 -10.66 3.42 21.02
N PHE A 218 -9.38 3.18 20.65
CA PHE A 218 -8.92 3.17 19.28
C PHE A 218 -9.54 2.04 18.44
N GLY A 219 -10.09 0.99 19.08
CA GLY A 219 -10.69 -0.15 18.39
C GLY A 219 -9.66 -0.89 17.54
N MET A 220 -8.95 -1.63 18.16
CA MET A 220 -7.70 -2.36 18.09
C MET A 220 -7.45 -3.31 16.93
N ALA A 221 -8.20 -3.27 15.86
CA ALA A 221 -7.88 -4.07 14.69
C ALA A 221 -7.16 -3.24 13.64
N ILE A 222 -5.86 -3.12 13.79
CA ILE A 222 -5.01 -2.65 12.68
C ILE A 222 -4.79 -3.85 11.77
N HIS A 223 -5.44 -3.81 10.62
CA HIS A 223 -5.40 -4.93 9.65
C HIS A 223 -4.32 -4.75 8.60
N ASN A 224 -3.71 -3.57 8.52
CA ASN A 224 -2.73 -3.29 7.50
C ASN A 224 -1.57 -2.46 8.04
N ASN A 225 -0.62 -2.14 7.18
CA ASN A 225 0.55 -1.38 7.51
C ASN A 225 0.23 0.12 7.72
N PHE A 226 1.21 0.91 8.04
CA PHE A 226 1.05 2.31 8.41
C PHE A 226 2.18 3.16 7.82
N PRO A 227 1.89 4.38 7.37
CA PRO A 227 2.90 5.33 6.93
C PRO A 227 3.57 6.03 8.11
N ILE A 228 4.76 6.52 7.85
CA ILE A 228 5.51 7.41 8.75
C ILE A 228 6.09 8.56 7.94
N ASP A 229 5.99 9.77 8.47
CA ASP A 229 6.56 10.94 7.81
C ASP A 229 7.98 11.28 8.32
N GLU A 230 8.63 12.26 7.70
CA GLU A 230 10.02 12.66 7.99
C GLU A 230 10.21 13.25 9.38
N ARG A 231 9.13 13.63 10.07
CA ARG A 231 9.15 14.09 11.47
C ARG A 231 9.02 12.96 12.47
N GLY A 232 8.79 11.73 11.98
CA GLY A 232 8.55 10.56 12.80
C GLY A 232 7.10 10.38 13.21
N ARG A 233 6.15 11.12 12.61
CA ARG A 233 4.72 10.90 12.88
C ARG A 233 4.20 9.70 12.13
N ILE A 234 3.59 8.78 12.87
CA ILE A 234 3.05 7.49 12.46
C ILE A 234 1.53 7.61 12.41
N TYR A 235 0.89 7.12 11.35
CA TYR A 235 -0.56 7.20 11.18
C TYR A 235 -1.16 5.80 11.19
N LEU A 236 -1.92 5.50 12.23
CA LEU A 236 -2.50 4.19 12.50
C LEU A 236 -3.99 4.18 12.25
N LEU A 237 -4.45 3.24 11.44
CA LEU A 237 -5.86 3.07 11.13
C LEU A 237 -6.48 1.98 12.00
N GLY A 238 -7.27 2.38 12.98
CA GLY A 238 -8.14 1.49 13.76
C GLY A 238 -9.56 1.45 13.22
N GLN A 239 -10.41 0.62 13.83
CA GLN A 239 -11.79 0.48 13.37
C GLN A 239 -12.71 1.62 13.83
N ARG A 240 -12.29 2.39 14.83
CA ARG A 240 -13.07 3.48 15.44
C ARG A 240 -12.41 4.84 15.32
N ALA A 241 -11.17 4.88 14.87
CA ALA A 241 -10.42 6.12 14.74
C ALA A 241 -9.23 5.98 13.80
N LEU A 242 -8.79 7.10 13.24
CA LEU A 242 -7.43 7.28 12.78
C LEU A 242 -6.63 7.97 13.89
N MET A 243 -5.44 7.47 14.18
CA MET A 243 -4.58 7.99 15.23
C MET A 243 -3.21 8.37 14.68
N ALA A 244 -2.65 9.47 15.17
CA ALA A 244 -1.27 9.84 14.93
C ALA A 244 -0.45 9.71 16.21
N VAL A 245 0.71 9.07 16.10
CA VAL A 245 1.68 8.87 17.16
C VAL A 245 3.02 9.43 16.72
N ASP A 246 3.60 10.32 17.50
CA ASP A 246 4.93 10.88 17.22
C ASP A 246 6.01 9.96 17.81
N TRP A 247 7.03 9.69 17.04
CA TRP A 247 8.28 9.04 17.40
C TRP A 247 9.42 10.07 17.31
N ASP A 248 9.97 10.49 18.43
CA ASP A 248 11.03 11.50 18.50
C ASP A 248 12.47 10.93 18.47
N GLY A 249 12.61 9.62 18.24
CA GLY A 249 13.88 8.90 18.31
C GLY A 249 14.17 8.25 19.66
N SER A 250 13.39 8.56 20.69
CA SER A 250 13.56 8.03 22.06
C SER A 250 12.26 7.57 22.72
N SER A 251 11.14 8.19 22.39
CA SER A 251 9.84 7.93 22.99
C SER A 251 8.70 8.10 21.97
N PHE A 252 7.58 7.45 22.29
CA PHE A 252 6.32 7.66 21.57
C PHE A 252 5.39 8.56 22.36
N SER A 253 4.65 9.42 21.67
CA SER A 253 3.56 10.21 22.25
C SER A 253 2.37 10.31 21.31
N THR A 254 1.16 10.35 21.85
CA THR A 254 -0.04 10.60 21.04
C THR A 254 -0.02 12.04 20.52
N ALA A 255 -0.02 12.21 19.20
CA ALA A 255 -0.20 13.54 18.59
C ALA A 255 -1.67 13.93 18.56
N TRP A 256 -2.52 13.02 18.08
CA TRP A 256 -3.97 13.18 18.03
C TRP A 256 -4.68 11.86 17.75
N THR A 257 -5.98 11.82 18.06
CA THR A 257 -6.89 10.75 17.68
C THR A 257 -8.14 11.38 17.06
N ALA A 258 -8.55 10.88 15.90
CA ALA A 258 -9.74 11.33 15.17
C ALA A 258 -10.77 10.20 15.12
N PRO A 259 -11.82 10.27 15.95
CA PRO A 259 -12.90 9.30 15.91
C PRO A 259 -13.59 9.26 14.54
N TYR A 260 -13.74 8.07 13.99
CA TYR A 260 -14.49 7.78 12.78
C TYR A 260 -14.86 6.30 12.75
N ASN A 261 -16.12 5.99 12.42
CA ASN A 261 -16.57 4.61 12.34
C ASN A 261 -16.17 3.98 11.00
N MET A 262 -15.03 3.30 10.95
CA MET A 262 -14.55 2.64 9.74
C MET A 262 -15.38 1.42 9.31
N ARG A 263 -16.26 0.92 10.17
CA ARG A 263 -17.10 -0.25 9.90
C ARG A 263 -18.41 0.08 9.20
N GLY A 264 -18.87 1.32 9.33
CA GLY A 264 -20.15 1.78 8.82
C GLY A 264 -21.33 1.52 9.76
N PRO A 265 -22.54 1.96 9.35
CA PRO A 265 -23.74 1.83 10.14
C PRO A 265 -24.04 0.37 10.52
N GLY A 266 -24.53 0.18 11.76
CA GLY A 266 -24.89 -1.13 12.31
C GLY A 266 -23.73 -1.91 12.95
N PHE A 267 -22.48 -1.39 12.88
CA PHE A 267 -21.31 -2.01 13.49
C PHE A 267 -20.64 -1.13 14.56
N GLU A 268 -21.26 -0.02 14.94
CA GLU A 268 -20.70 0.98 15.87
C GLU A 268 -20.40 0.40 17.26
N ASN A 269 -21.25 -0.54 17.70
CA ASN A 269 -21.21 -1.12 19.04
C ASN A 269 -20.65 -2.55 19.05
N VAL A 270 -19.99 -2.99 17.98
CA VAL A 270 -19.34 -4.30 17.99
C VAL A 270 -18.19 -4.29 18.99
N ARG A 271 -18.35 -5.07 20.04
CA ARG A 271 -17.29 -5.26 21.04
C ARG A 271 -16.16 -6.10 20.45
N GLU A 272 -14.94 -5.74 20.78
CA GLU A 272 -13.75 -6.43 20.26
C GLU A 272 -13.68 -7.91 20.70
N ASP A 273 -14.25 -8.26 21.85
CA ASP A 273 -14.39 -9.64 22.31
C ASP A 273 -15.32 -10.51 21.45
N ARG A 274 -16.24 -9.89 20.71
CA ARG A 274 -17.12 -10.56 19.72
C ARG A 274 -16.63 -10.46 18.29
N ARG A 275 -15.53 -9.79 18.08
CA ARG A 275 -14.91 -9.59 16.76
C ARG A 275 -14.75 -10.89 15.97
N PRO A 276 -14.26 -12.02 16.52
CA PRO A 276 -14.10 -13.25 15.75
C PRO A 276 -15.39 -13.73 15.10
N ILE A 277 -16.53 -13.55 15.77
CA ILE A 277 -17.85 -13.96 15.24
C ILE A 277 -18.28 -13.02 14.10
N VAL A 278 -18.10 -11.71 14.30
CA VAL A 278 -18.46 -10.70 13.31
C VAL A 278 -17.56 -10.79 12.08
N ASP A 279 -16.27 -11.05 12.27
CA ASP A 279 -15.32 -11.26 11.17
C ASP A 279 -15.64 -12.55 10.38
N VAL A 280 -16.07 -13.64 11.06
CA VAL A 280 -16.55 -14.86 10.38
C VAL A 280 -17.78 -14.56 9.52
N ILE A 281 -18.73 -13.78 10.02
CA ILE A 281 -19.90 -13.36 9.23
C ILE A 281 -19.47 -12.48 8.04
N ALA A 282 -18.55 -11.55 8.24
CA ALA A 282 -18.01 -10.72 7.18
C ALA A 282 -17.29 -11.56 6.11
N VAL A 283 -16.47 -12.52 6.52
CA VAL A 283 -15.79 -13.47 5.61
C VAL A 283 -16.79 -14.32 4.84
N ALA A 284 -17.85 -14.79 5.50
CA ALA A 284 -18.94 -15.53 4.84
C ALA A 284 -19.67 -14.68 3.78
N ARG A 285 -19.65 -13.36 3.94
CA ARG A 285 -20.17 -12.38 2.96
C ARG A 285 -19.10 -11.92 1.96
N GLY A 286 -17.92 -12.55 1.95
CA GLY A 286 -16.83 -12.25 1.02
C GLY A 286 -15.95 -11.06 1.41
N ARG A 287 -16.04 -10.56 2.66
CA ARG A 287 -15.19 -9.50 3.22
C ARG A 287 -14.08 -10.14 4.08
N PRO A 288 -12.83 -9.64 4.10
CA PRO A 288 -11.79 -10.19 4.96
C PRO A 288 -11.99 -9.86 6.45
N GLY A 289 -12.91 -8.94 6.75
CA GLY A 289 -13.27 -8.53 8.09
C GLY A 289 -14.30 -7.41 8.06
N THR A 290 -14.58 -6.82 9.21
CA THR A 290 -15.39 -5.61 9.33
C THR A 290 -14.48 -4.37 9.37
N GLY A 291 -14.85 -3.33 8.63
CA GLY A 291 -14.13 -2.06 8.63
C GLY A 291 -13.12 -1.92 7.49
N SER A 292 -12.10 -1.10 7.69
CA SER A 292 -11.07 -0.83 6.71
C SER A 292 -9.85 -1.70 6.92
N GLY A 293 -9.35 -2.31 5.84
CA GLY A 293 -8.06 -3.00 5.75
C GLY A 293 -7.03 -2.20 4.95
N THR A 294 -7.30 -0.92 4.66
CA THR A 294 -6.37 -0.11 3.86
C THR A 294 -5.19 0.40 4.68
N THR A 295 -4.03 0.50 4.06
CA THR A 295 -2.93 1.32 4.58
C THR A 295 -3.26 2.78 4.32
N PRO A 296 -3.19 3.68 5.32
CA PRO A 296 -3.31 5.11 5.09
C PRO A 296 -2.25 5.61 4.10
N SER A 297 -2.58 6.55 3.23
CA SER A 297 -1.62 7.21 2.34
C SER A 297 -1.52 8.69 2.67
N LEU A 298 -0.29 9.25 2.64
CA LEU A 298 -0.05 10.64 3.00
C LEU A 298 0.00 11.51 1.75
N ILE A 299 -0.62 12.71 1.83
CA ILE A 299 -0.65 13.73 0.79
C ILE A 299 -0.14 15.05 1.34
N GLY A 300 0.72 15.71 0.59
CA GLY A 300 1.26 17.02 0.93
C GLY A 300 2.21 17.02 2.12
N ASN A 301 2.55 18.18 2.61
CA ASN A 301 3.48 18.35 3.72
C ASN A 301 2.82 18.04 5.07
N PRO A 302 3.63 17.83 6.14
CA PRO A 302 3.10 17.48 7.46
C PRO A 302 2.18 18.54 8.10
N GLU A 303 2.31 19.81 7.74
CA GLU A 303 1.51 20.89 8.35
C GLU A 303 0.11 21.01 7.75
N THR A 304 0.02 21.03 6.43
CA THR A 304 -1.21 21.36 5.69
C THR A 304 -1.75 20.20 4.87
N GLY A 305 -1.03 19.07 4.86
CA GLY A 305 -1.41 17.87 4.13
C GLY A 305 -2.55 17.10 4.78
N ILE A 306 -2.93 16.03 4.13
CA ILE A 306 -3.99 15.12 4.58
C ILE A 306 -3.50 13.67 4.61
N VAL A 307 -4.21 12.86 5.38
CA VAL A 307 -4.14 11.39 5.34
C VAL A 307 -5.40 10.88 4.69
N VAL A 308 -5.29 9.96 3.73
CA VAL A 308 -6.45 9.37 3.07
C VAL A 308 -6.53 7.86 3.32
N VAL A 309 -7.74 7.38 3.52
CA VAL A 309 -8.10 5.98 3.72
C VAL A 309 -9.39 5.64 3.00
N VAL A 310 -9.65 4.36 2.75
CA VAL A 310 -10.98 3.91 2.31
C VAL A 310 -11.63 3.18 3.49
N ASP A 311 -12.83 3.58 3.85
CA ASP A 311 -13.57 2.93 4.94
C ASP A 311 -14.27 1.62 4.51
N GLY A 312 -14.78 0.88 5.47
CA GLY A 312 -15.50 -0.38 5.25
C GLY A 312 -17.03 -0.24 5.23
N HIS A 313 -17.56 0.95 4.94
CA HIS A 313 -19.01 1.15 4.88
C HIS A 313 -19.67 0.25 3.82
N SER A 314 -20.91 -0.10 4.03
CA SER A 314 -21.75 -0.88 3.12
C SER A 314 -23.10 -0.18 2.99
N PRO A 315 -23.69 -0.11 1.81
CA PRO A 315 -23.33 -0.74 0.54
C PRO A 315 -22.19 -0.02 -0.22
N ARG A 316 -21.75 1.15 0.22
CA ARG A 316 -20.69 1.94 -0.44
C ARG A 316 -19.59 2.29 0.54
N ASN A 317 -18.36 2.03 0.15
CA ASN A 317 -17.20 2.55 0.85
C ASN A 317 -17.07 4.06 0.61
N ASN A 318 -16.41 4.76 1.53
CA ASN A 318 -16.04 6.16 1.35
C ASN A 318 -14.52 6.29 1.30
N LEU A 319 -14.04 7.21 0.48
CA LEU A 319 -12.72 7.79 0.62
C LEU A 319 -12.80 8.87 1.69
N VAL A 320 -12.00 8.73 2.75
CA VAL A 320 -12.02 9.63 3.90
C VAL A 320 -10.66 10.31 4.01
N ALA A 321 -10.69 11.63 4.12
CA ALA A 321 -9.50 12.46 4.31
C ALA A 321 -9.47 13.03 5.74
N PHE A 322 -8.27 13.08 6.34
CA PHE A 322 -8.03 13.66 7.67
C PHE A 322 -6.90 14.67 7.60
N TRP A 323 -7.00 15.77 8.32
CA TRP A 323 -5.92 16.74 8.46
C TRP A 323 -4.69 16.08 9.14
N ARG A 324 -3.51 16.20 8.53
CA ARG A 324 -2.25 15.66 9.09
C ARG A 324 -1.73 16.52 10.23
N GLY A 325 -1.63 17.82 9.97
CA GLY A 325 -1.13 18.83 10.90
C GLY A 325 -2.23 19.48 11.72
N ASP A 326 -2.15 20.77 11.86
CA ASP A 326 -3.16 21.54 12.56
C ASP A 326 -4.46 21.65 11.74
N ILE A 327 -5.58 21.57 12.43
CA ILE A 327 -6.88 21.79 11.81
C ILE A 327 -7.01 23.29 11.55
N PRO A 328 -7.33 23.73 10.30
CA PRO A 328 -7.52 25.16 10.03
C PRO A 328 -8.52 25.79 11.01
N GLU A 329 -8.21 26.98 11.51
CA GLU A 329 -9.02 27.64 12.55
C GLU A 329 -10.48 27.84 12.11
N ASP A 330 -10.66 28.23 10.83
CA ASP A 330 -11.95 28.45 10.17
C ASP A 330 -12.63 27.16 9.70
N TRP A 331 -12.03 25.97 9.93
CA TRP A 331 -12.61 24.69 9.53
C TRP A 331 -13.74 24.30 10.46
N THR A 332 -14.91 24.01 9.91
CA THR A 332 -16.06 23.48 10.64
C THR A 332 -16.18 21.98 10.41
N ALA A 333 -16.61 21.27 11.45
CA ALA A 333 -16.87 19.82 11.34
C ALA A 333 -17.90 19.52 10.25
N LEU A 334 -17.62 18.48 9.46
CA LEU A 334 -18.53 18.04 8.41
C LEU A 334 -19.77 17.35 9.04
N PRO A 335 -20.93 17.42 8.38
CA PRO A 335 -22.09 16.62 8.78
C PRO A 335 -21.74 15.12 8.78
N ASP A 336 -22.24 14.40 9.78
CA ASP A 336 -22.12 12.93 9.83
C ASP A 336 -23.13 12.32 8.84
N PRO A 337 -22.69 11.63 7.76
CA PRO A 337 -23.62 11.07 6.79
C PRO A 337 -24.49 9.95 7.37
N ASP A 338 -24.06 9.31 8.46
CA ASP A 338 -24.74 8.19 9.10
C ASP A 338 -25.68 8.61 10.23
N LYS A 339 -25.53 9.85 10.73
CA LYS A 339 -26.27 10.36 11.89
C LYS A 339 -26.82 11.75 11.64
N PRO A 340 -28.05 11.87 11.08
CA PRO A 340 -28.66 13.17 10.80
C PRO A 340 -28.63 14.09 12.03
N GLY A 341 -28.12 15.30 11.84
CA GLY A 341 -27.99 16.33 12.89
C GLY A 341 -26.73 16.21 13.74
N ALA A 342 -25.90 15.18 13.55
CA ALA A 342 -24.58 15.05 14.15
C ALA A 342 -23.47 15.58 13.21
N SER A 343 -22.31 15.83 13.76
CA SER A 343 -21.10 16.20 13.01
C SER A 343 -20.01 15.15 13.24
N LEU A 344 -19.19 14.95 12.23
CA LEU A 344 -17.94 14.19 12.34
C LEU A 344 -16.92 14.93 13.21
N ASP A 345 -15.85 14.24 13.58
CA ASP A 345 -14.71 14.90 14.21
C ASP A 345 -14.14 16.02 13.30
N ARG A 346 -13.73 17.14 13.89
CA ARG A 346 -13.16 18.28 13.13
C ARG A 346 -11.91 17.91 12.33
N ARG A 347 -11.22 16.83 12.69
CA ARG A 347 -10.05 16.35 11.93
C ARG A 347 -10.42 15.69 10.61
N VAL A 348 -11.68 15.31 10.41
CA VAL A 348 -12.16 14.81 9.12
C VAL A 348 -12.22 15.96 8.13
N ALA A 349 -11.34 15.93 7.14
CA ALA A 349 -11.21 16.96 6.11
C ALA A 349 -12.13 16.72 4.89
N GLY A 350 -12.59 15.48 4.70
CA GLY A 350 -13.48 15.14 3.59
C GLY A 350 -13.96 13.71 3.66
N VAL A 351 -15.18 13.48 3.18
CA VAL A 351 -15.77 12.16 2.96
C VAL A 351 -16.41 12.15 1.59
N LEU A 352 -15.98 11.22 0.73
CA LEU A 352 -16.53 11.08 -0.61
C LEU A 352 -16.90 9.62 -0.86
N PRO A 353 -18.18 9.30 -1.14
CA PRO A 353 -18.58 7.96 -1.52
C PRO A 353 -17.82 7.47 -2.76
N VAL A 354 -17.32 6.24 -2.71
CA VAL A 354 -16.66 5.58 -3.84
C VAL A 354 -17.76 5.12 -4.82
N PRO A 355 -17.85 5.72 -6.04
CA PRO A 355 -19.06 5.63 -6.89
C PRO A 355 -19.41 4.23 -7.36
N HIS A 356 -18.43 3.34 -7.45
CA HIS A 356 -18.58 2.01 -8.04
C HIS A 356 -18.51 0.84 -7.04
N SER A 357 -18.62 1.12 -5.74
CA SER A 357 -18.97 0.06 -4.79
C SER A 357 -20.38 -0.40 -5.11
N THR A 358 -20.60 -1.70 -5.33
CA THR A 358 -21.91 -2.17 -5.81
C THR A 358 -23.01 -1.90 -4.81
N PRO A 359 -24.23 -1.56 -5.28
CA PRO A 359 -25.39 -1.34 -4.42
C PRO A 359 -25.81 -2.56 -3.60
N ASP A 360 -25.45 -3.75 -4.03
CA ASP A 360 -26.00 -5.00 -3.52
C ASP A 360 -25.27 -5.53 -2.27
N GLY A 361 -24.30 -4.79 -1.74
CA GLY A 361 -23.65 -5.12 -0.45
C GLY A 361 -22.88 -6.46 -0.42
N ASP A 362 -22.86 -7.17 -1.52
CA ASP A 362 -22.28 -8.49 -1.63
C ASP A 362 -20.77 -8.42 -1.90
N GLY A 363 -20.01 -8.40 -0.83
CA GLY A 363 -18.63 -8.85 -0.93
C GLY A 363 -17.57 -7.82 -1.26
N HIS A 364 -17.83 -6.51 -1.14
CA HIS A 364 -16.79 -5.50 -1.30
C HIS A 364 -16.08 -5.24 0.01
N SER A 365 -14.78 -5.20 -0.07
CA SER A 365 -13.91 -4.96 1.04
C SER A 365 -12.99 -3.78 0.76
N ALA A 366 -12.82 -2.92 1.74
CA ALA A 366 -11.87 -1.83 1.70
C ALA A 366 -10.46 -2.34 2.03
N GLU A 367 -9.92 -3.20 1.16
CA GLU A 367 -8.55 -3.73 1.33
C GLU A 367 -7.54 -3.02 0.45
N ASN A 368 -7.98 -2.50 -0.72
CA ASN A 368 -7.09 -1.77 -1.60
C ASN A 368 -6.82 -0.37 -1.06
N SER A 369 -5.57 -0.14 -0.67
CA SER A 369 -5.11 1.17 -0.25
C SER A 369 -5.19 2.17 -1.40
N PRO A 370 -5.45 3.46 -1.15
CA PRO A 370 -5.38 4.48 -2.17
C PRO A 370 -3.97 4.59 -2.75
N ALA A 371 -3.84 4.77 -4.06
CA ALA A 371 -2.59 5.24 -4.65
C ALA A 371 -2.65 6.77 -4.79
N VAL A 372 -1.56 7.46 -4.48
CA VAL A 372 -1.52 8.93 -4.47
C VAL A 372 -0.35 9.47 -5.26
N LEU A 373 -0.60 10.55 -6.03
CA LEU A 373 0.42 11.31 -6.72
C LEU A 373 0.07 12.80 -6.66
N GLY A 374 0.87 13.57 -5.93
CA GLY A 374 0.49 14.95 -5.62
C GLY A 374 -0.86 15.01 -4.91
N ASN A 375 -1.82 15.69 -5.51
CA ASN A 375 -3.20 15.74 -5.00
C ASN A 375 -4.12 14.65 -5.58
N ALA A 376 -3.67 13.89 -6.57
CA ALA A 376 -4.46 12.84 -7.19
C ALA A 376 -4.50 11.58 -6.31
N ILE A 377 -5.68 11.03 -6.11
CA ILE A 377 -5.97 9.84 -5.32
C ILE A 377 -6.70 8.85 -6.22
N VAL A 378 -6.12 7.69 -6.44
CA VAL A 378 -6.75 6.62 -7.24
C VAL A 378 -7.23 5.53 -6.32
N VAL A 379 -8.49 5.16 -6.45
CA VAL A 379 -9.14 4.11 -5.66
C VAL A 379 -9.68 3.03 -6.59
N ALA A 380 -9.44 1.78 -6.22
CA ALA A 380 -9.99 0.59 -6.87
C ALA A 380 -10.57 -0.38 -5.82
N GLN A 381 -11.55 -1.18 -6.22
CA GLN A 381 -12.24 -2.10 -5.33
C GLN A 381 -11.63 -3.51 -5.36
N TRP A 382 -11.43 -4.10 -4.22
CA TRP A 382 -10.96 -5.48 -4.09
C TRP A 382 -12.11 -6.49 -4.28
N ALA A 383 -11.85 -7.58 -5.02
CA ALA A 383 -12.86 -8.60 -5.32
C ALA A 383 -13.22 -9.54 -4.16
N GLY A 384 -12.49 -9.48 -3.05
CA GLY A 384 -12.66 -10.42 -1.94
C GLY A 384 -12.15 -11.84 -2.25
N PHE A 385 -12.31 -12.73 -1.28
CA PHE A 385 -11.93 -14.14 -1.40
C PHE A 385 -13.06 -15.05 -1.92
N ARG A 386 -14.19 -14.49 -2.35
CA ARG A 386 -15.36 -15.28 -2.74
C ARG A 386 -15.13 -15.94 -4.10
N PRO A 387 -14.98 -17.27 -4.18
CA PRO A 387 -14.84 -17.94 -5.46
C PRO A 387 -16.09 -17.73 -6.34
N GLY A 388 -15.88 -17.39 -7.61
CA GLY A 388 -16.96 -17.25 -8.58
C GLY A 388 -17.77 -15.94 -8.51
N ALA A 389 -17.50 -15.05 -7.55
CA ALA A 389 -18.10 -13.73 -7.54
C ALA A 389 -17.60 -12.89 -8.71
N ALA A 390 -18.49 -12.14 -9.35
CA ALA A 390 -18.07 -11.15 -10.33
C ALA A 390 -17.20 -10.10 -9.62
N PRO A 391 -16.02 -9.74 -10.18
CA PRO A 391 -15.19 -8.73 -9.56
C PRO A 391 -15.91 -7.38 -9.56
N PRO A 392 -15.83 -6.61 -8.47
CA PRO A 392 -16.34 -5.25 -8.46
C PRO A 392 -15.60 -4.46 -9.53
N LYS A 393 -16.33 -3.74 -10.34
CA LYS A 393 -15.76 -2.86 -11.34
C LYS A 393 -15.74 -1.44 -10.80
N GLY A 394 -14.83 -0.68 -11.31
CA GLY A 394 -14.71 0.74 -11.04
C GLY A 394 -13.35 1.12 -10.49
N VAL A 395 -12.72 2.01 -11.23
CA VAL A 395 -11.51 2.73 -10.81
C VAL A 395 -11.86 4.20 -10.91
N GLN A 396 -11.52 4.96 -9.89
CA GLN A 396 -11.78 6.39 -9.89
C GLN A 396 -10.58 7.19 -9.44
N ARG A 397 -10.47 8.40 -9.97
CA ARG A 397 -9.57 9.44 -9.48
C ARG A 397 -10.39 10.50 -8.77
N VAL A 398 -9.95 10.80 -7.57
CA VAL A 398 -10.40 11.91 -6.74
C VAL A 398 -9.20 12.82 -6.50
N ASP A 399 -9.36 14.13 -6.59
CA ASP A 399 -8.30 15.06 -6.25
C ASP A 399 -8.60 15.74 -4.91
N TRP A 400 -7.59 15.87 -4.07
CA TRP A 400 -7.63 16.78 -2.94
C TRP A 400 -7.48 18.22 -3.44
N ASN A 401 -8.46 19.06 -3.21
CA ASN A 401 -8.41 20.48 -3.53
C ASN A 401 -8.02 21.29 -2.28
N PRO A 402 -6.75 21.69 -2.12
CA PRO A 402 -6.31 22.39 -0.92
C PRO A 402 -6.91 23.80 -0.78
N THR A 403 -7.30 24.43 -1.88
CA THR A 403 -7.93 25.76 -1.86
C THR A 403 -9.37 25.69 -1.37
N LYS A 404 -10.13 24.72 -1.87
CA LYS A 404 -11.53 24.50 -1.47
C LYS A 404 -11.64 23.61 -0.22
N ARG A 405 -10.53 22.93 0.14
CA ARG A 405 -10.48 21.95 1.25
C ARG A 405 -11.54 20.87 1.10
N GLN A 406 -11.57 20.24 -0.08
CA GLN A 406 -12.54 19.19 -0.40
C GLN A 406 -11.94 18.14 -1.32
N LEU A 407 -12.61 16.98 -1.35
CA LEU A 407 -12.35 15.90 -2.30
C LEU A 407 -13.22 16.12 -3.54
N ASP A 408 -12.58 16.29 -4.70
CA ASP A 408 -13.27 16.47 -5.99
C ASP A 408 -13.13 15.21 -6.84
N LEU A 409 -14.26 14.57 -7.20
CA LEU A 409 -14.23 13.47 -8.17
C LEU A 409 -13.86 14.01 -9.55
N VAL A 410 -12.73 13.52 -10.09
CA VAL A 410 -12.24 13.93 -11.42
C VAL A 410 -12.79 13.02 -12.50
N TRP A 411 -12.63 11.71 -12.34
CA TRP A 411 -13.20 10.71 -13.24
C TRP A 411 -13.49 9.41 -12.50
N ALA A 412 -14.40 8.64 -13.06
CA ALA A 412 -14.72 7.29 -12.64
C ALA A 412 -14.93 6.41 -13.87
N ASN A 413 -14.19 5.32 -13.96
CA ASN A 413 -14.32 4.33 -15.03
C ASN A 413 -15.01 3.07 -14.50
N PRO A 414 -16.30 2.85 -14.87
CA PRO A 414 -17.09 1.75 -14.34
C PRO A 414 -16.78 0.39 -14.98
N ASP A 415 -16.04 0.36 -16.08
CA ASP A 415 -15.86 -0.84 -16.90
C ASP A 415 -14.60 -1.62 -16.53
N ILE A 416 -13.71 -1.02 -15.76
CA ILE A 416 -12.40 -1.59 -15.43
C ILE A 416 -12.41 -2.12 -14.00
N HIS A 417 -11.84 -3.32 -13.84
CA HIS A 417 -11.53 -3.90 -12.55
C HIS A 417 -10.01 -3.86 -12.32
N ILE A 418 -9.58 -3.40 -11.14
CA ILE A 418 -8.24 -3.56 -10.59
C ILE A 418 -8.39 -4.23 -9.21
N ASN A 419 -7.80 -5.42 -9.05
CA ASN A 419 -7.95 -6.23 -7.84
C ASN A 419 -6.95 -5.89 -6.73
N GLY A 420 -5.77 -5.45 -7.09
CA GLY A 420 -4.73 -5.03 -6.15
C GLY A 420 -4.78 -3.54 -5.86
N VAL A 421 -3.80 -3.08 -5.11
CA VAL A 421 -3.57 -1.65 -4.89
C VAL A 421 -3.16 -1.02 -6.22
N PRO A 422 -3.87 0.01 -6.72
CA PRO A 422 -3.44 0.70 -7.91
C PRO A 422 -2.01 1.21 -7.75
N THR A 423 -1.24 1.20 -8.83
CA THR A 423 0.11 1.77 -8.82
C THR A 423 0.15 2.93 -9.81
N ILE A 424 0.78 4.03 -9.44
CA ILE A 424 0.95 5.18 -10.34
C ILE A 424 2.42 5.29 -10.72
N GLY A 425 2.68 5.44 -12.03
CA GLY A 425 4.01 5.62 -12.55
C GLY A 425 4.06 6.60 -13.71
N ARG A 426 5.28 6.96 -14.13
CA ARG A 426 5.51 7.87 -15.25
C ARG A 426 5.30 7.13 -16.57
N GLY A 427 4.34 7.55 -17.36
CA GLY A 427 4.18 7.15 -18.76
C GLY A 427 4.88 8.11 -19.73
N ALA A 428 4.92 7.77 -21.01
CA ALA A 428 5.54 8.59 -22.04
C ALA A 428 4.86 9.98 -22.21
N GLU A 429 3.54 10.03 -22.06
CA GLU A 429 2.73 11.23 -22.26
C GLU A 429 2.16 11.81 -20.96
N GLY A 430 2.56 11.30 -19.80
CA GLY A 430 2.05 11.70 -18.50
C GLY A 430 2.01 10.54 -17.52
N ALA A 431 1.44 10.76 -16.35
CA ALA A 431 1.31 9.69 -15.35
C ALA A 431 0.22 8.68 -15.76
N CYS A 432 0.48 7.40 -15.49
CA CYS A 432 -0.41 6.29 -15.76
C CYS A 432 -0.76 5.54 -14.47
N VAL A 433 -1.94 4.94 -14.46
CA VAL A 433 -2.41 4.02 -13.42
C VAL A 433 -2.26 2.59 -13.92
N PHE A 434 -1.67 1.74 -13.11
CA PHE A 434 -1.38 0.35 -13.43
C PHE A 434 -2.11 -0.58 -12.46
N GLY A 435 -2.65 -1.68 -12.97
CA GLY A 435 -3.21 -2.70 -12.12
C GLY A 435 -3.73 -3.92 -12.86
N MET A 436 -3.73 -5.04 -12.14
CA MET A 436 -4.26 -6.30 -12.62
C MET A 436 -5.71 -6.46 -12.17
N GLY A 437 -6.55 -6.92 -13.06
CA GLY A 437 -7.95 -7.20 -12.80
C GLY A 437 -8.47 -8.40 -13.55
N ARG A 438 -9.79 -8.46 -13.76
CA ARG A 438 -10.43 -9.60 -14.39
C ARG A 438 -11.55 -9.15 -15.33
N GLU A 439 -11.65 -9.79 -16.50
CA GLU A 439 -12.76 -9.67 -17.45
C GLU A 439 -13.23 -11.08 -17.82
N GLY A 440 -14.42 -11.46 -17.35
CA GLY A 440 -14.87 -12.85 -17.44
C GLY A 440 -13.89 -13.78 -16.72
N ASP A 441 -13.41 -14.82 -17.42
CA ASP A 441 -12.44 -15.77 -16.88
C ASP A 441 -10.98 -15.35 -17.09
N ASN A 442 -10.74 -14.26 -17.83
CA ASN A 442 -9.38 -13.81 -18.12
C ASN A 442 -8.87 -12.79 -17.10
N TYR A 443 -7.65 -12.97 -16.65
CA TYR A 443 -6.89 -11.96 -15.93
C TYR A 443 -6.36 -10.93 -16.93
N ILE A 444 -6.54 -9.67 -16.61
CA ILE A 444 -6.22 -8.55 -17.50
C ILE A 444 -5.35 -7.56 -16.74
N TYR A 445 -4.25 -7.17 -17.34
CA TYR A 445 -3.50 -6.02 -16.88
C TYR A 445 -3.95 -4.77 -17.63
N SER A 446 -4.34 -3.75 -16.89
CA SER A 446 -4.83 -2.48 -17.44
C SER A 446 -3.83 -1.37 -17.16
N VAL A 447 -3.61 -0.51 -18.15
CA VAL A 447 -2.91 0.76 -18.01
C VAL A 447 -3.88 1.86 -18.37
N LEU A 448 -4.07 2.80 -17.46
CA LEU A 448 -5.00 3.92 -17.65
C LEU A 448 -4.23 5.23 -17.66
N ASP A 449 -4.71 6.20 -18.41
CA ASP A 449 -4.27 7.58 -18.31
C ASP A 449 -4.75 8.16 -16.96
N LEU A 450 -3.84 8.73 -16.17
CA LEU A 450 -4.23 9.33 -14.90
C LEU A 450 -5.13 10.56 -15.09
N ARG A 451 -5.06 11.27 -16.24
CA ARG A 451 -5.81 12.51 -16.48
C ARG A 451 -7.32 12.29 -16.58
N ASP A 452 -7.72 11.26 -17.33
CA ASP A 452 -9.12 11.05 -17.71
C ASP A 452 -9.64 9.63 -17.47
N GLY A 453 -8.79 8.70 -17.00
CA GLY A 453 -9.14 7.31 -16.76
C GLY A 453 -9.33 6.46 -18.04
N ALA A 454 -8.95 6.98 -19.19
CA ALA A 454 -8.99 6.23 -20.43
C ALA A 454 -8.02 5.04 -20.39
N ARG A 455 -8.46 3.88 -20.89
CA ARG A 455 -7.60 2.71 -20.98
C ARG A 455 -6.62 2.86 -22.13
N LEU A 456 -5.35 3.08 -21.81
CA LEU A 456 -4.25 3.15 -22.79
C LEU A 456 -3.84 1.77 -23.27
N ARG A 457 -3.84 0.77 -22.37
CA ARG A 457 -3.43 -0.60 -22.72
C ARG A 457 -4.25 -1.64 -21.96
N ARG A 458 -4.50 -2.75 -22.65
CA ARG A 458 -5.10 -3.97 -22.14
C ARG A 458 -4.22 -5.16 -22.51
N ILE A 459 -3.71 -5.87 -21.51
CA ILE A 459 -2.82 -7.02 -21.69
C ILE A 459 -3.49 -8.25 -21.09
N ALA A 460 -3.73 -9.27 -21.88
CA ALA A 460 -4.29 -10.52 -21.40
C ALA A 460 -3.19 -11.35 -20.71
N LEU A 461 -3.43 -11.76 -19.47
CA LEU A 461 -2.53 -12.59 -18.66
C LEU A 461 -2.94 -14.07 -18.67
N GLY A 462 -4.05 -14.40 -19.33
CA GLY A 462 -4.62 -15.74 -19.37
C GLY A 462 -5.61 -16.01 -18.24
N THR A 463 -5.89 -17.29 -17.98
CA THR A 463 -6.93 -17.74 -17.04
C THR A 463 -6.36 -18.39 -15.77
N SER A 464 -5.04 -18.49 -15.65
CA SER A 464 -4.42 -19.10 -14.47
C SER A 464 -4.47 -18.18 -13.26
N ASP A 465 -4.97 -18.68 -12.15
CA ASP A 465 -4.92 -17.99 -10.84
C ASP A 465 -3.48 -17.68 -10.37
N ASP A 466 -2.47 -18.22 -11.01
CA ASP A 466 -1.08 -17.97 -10.63
C ASP A 466 -0.70 -16.50 -10.74
N VAL A 467 -1.31 -15.79 -11.70
CA VAL A 467 -1.06 -14.36 -11.93
C VAL A 467 -1.96 -13.44 -11.10
N LEU A 468 -2.90 -14.00 -10.33
CA LEU A 468 -3.85 -13.21 -9.54
C LEU A 468 -3.12 -12.41 -8.47
N ASP A 469 -3.25 -11.10 -8.54
CA ASP A 469 -2.89 -10.18 -7.47
C ASP A 469 -3.97 -10.18 -6.38
N GLN A 470 -3.54 -10.30 -5.13
CA GLN A 470 -4.40 -10.32 -3.95
C GLN A 470 -4.07 -9.16 -3.00
N GLY A 471 -4.28 -7.92 -3.45
CA GLY A 471 -4.16 -6.73 -2.61
C GLY A 471 -2.73 -6.18 -2.46
N VAL A 472 -1.82 -6.48 -3.41
CA VAL A 472 -0.47 -5.90 -3.41
C VAL A 472 -0.35 -4.76 -4.43
N SER A 473 0.59 -3.87 -4.21
CA SER A 473 1.00 -2.86 -5.19
C SER A 473 2.09 -3.42 -6.11
N HIS A 474 2.21 -2.85 -7.29
CA HIS A 474 3.09 -3.32 -8.35
C HIS A 474 4.35 -2.44 -8.43
N ALA A 475 5.50 -3.06 -8.26
CA ALA A 475 6.79 -2.37 -8.32
C ALA A 475 7.16 -1.99 -9.75
N ILE A 476 7.69 -0.79 -9.94
CA ILE A 476 8.20 -0.30 -11.23
C ILE A 476 9.72 -0.37 -11.21
N ALA A 477 10.29 -1.18 -12.07
CA ALA A 477 11.74 -1.37 -12.17
C ALA A 477 12.41 -0.24 -12.96
N SER A 478 13.75 -0.15 -12.85
CA SER A 478 14.55 0.88 -13.52
C SER A 478 14.50 0.82 -15.05
N ASP A 479 14.15 -0.33 -15.61
CA ASP A 479 13.95 -0.51 -17.07
C ASP A 479 12.52 -0.21 -17.54
N GLY A 480 11.67 0.28 -16.64
CA GLY A 480 10.25 0.55 -16.90
C GLY A 480 9.35 -0.68 -16.85
N SER A 481 9.88 -1.87 -16.57
CA SER A 481 9.04 -3.06 -16.40
C SER A 481 8.25 -3.01 -15.09
N ILE A 482 7.09 -3.65 -15.09
CA ILE A 482 6.22 -3.80 -13.93
C ILE A 482 6.43 -5.19 -13.33
N ILE A 483 6.60 -5.27 -12.00
CA ILE A 483 6.81 -6.53 -11.30
C ILE A 483 5.87 -6.62 -10.11
N TYR A 484 5.16 -7.75 -9.98
CA TYR A 484 4.33 -8.00 -8.82
C TYR A 484 4.30 -9.47 -8.43
N GLY A 485 3.95 -9.74 -7.19
CA GLY A 485 3.66 -11.08 -6.72
C GLY A 485 2.25 -11.52 -7.11
N GLY A 486 2.12 -12.57 -7.90
CA GLY A 486 0.87 -13.28 -8.11
C GLY A 486 0.65 -14.33 -7.03
N LYS A 487 -0.54 -14.94 -6.98
CA LYS A 487 -0.93 -15.95 -5.97
C LYS A 487 0.06 -17.11 -5.86
N ARG A 488 0.69 -17.55 -6.95
CA ARG A 488 1.69 -18.61 -6.99
C ARG A 488 2.86 -18.31 -7.91
N SER A 489 3.05 -17.04 -8.26
CA SER A 489 4.07 -16.63 -9.22
C SER A 489 4.66 -15.27 -8.88
N VAL A 490 5.73 -14.91 -9.57
CA VAL A 490 6.17 -13.53 -9.75
C VAL A 490 5.97 -13.19 -11.22
N VAL A 491 5.28 -12.10 -11.47
CA VAL A 491 4.91 -11.65 -12.81
C VAL A 491 5.74 -10.43 -13.16
N ARG A 492 6.29 -10.40 -14.36
CA ARG A 492 6.93 -9.23 -14.94
C ARG A 492 6.32 -8.91 -16.29
N LEU A 493 5.91 -7.68 -16.47
CA LEU A 493 5.48 -7.11 -17.74
C LEU A 493 6.60 -6.22 -18.27
N TYR A 494 7.09 -6.46 -19.47
CA TYR A 494 8.26 -5.79 -19.99
C TYR A 494 8.24 -5.73 -21.52
N ARG A 495 9.13 -4.94 -22.08
CA ARG A 495 9.46 -4.95 -23.49
C ARG A 495 10.55 -6.00 -23.73
N PRO A 496 10.38 -6.90 -24.72
CA PRO A 496 11.40 -7.88 -25.12
C PRO A 496 12.69 -7.23 -25.62
#